data_65f7c57ef604a31b711e80c1ff4946e9
#
_entry.id   65f7c57ef604a31b711e80c1ff4946e9
#
_cell.length_a   1.000
_cell.length_b   1.000
_cell.length_c   1.000
_cell.angle_alpha   90.00
_cell.angle_beta   90.00
_cell.angle_gamma   90.00
#
_symmetry.space_group_name_H-M   'P 1'
#
loop_
_entity.id
_entity.type
_entity.pdbx_description
1 polymer ?
#
loop_
_entity_poly.entity_id
_entity_poly.type
_entity_poly.pdbx_seq_one_letter_code
_entity_poly.pdbx_strand_id
1 'polypeptide(L)'
;KNIKNNNLRNNDILLISDVNCWDLILDKLNYPIEKGVITLIKFTIRFAIQNRLKIKIAARSQKNHFYNENIFYKKNLTNEEYRFLLKNIFFRSKNYKTYEIMQKSKITIGTMSTMLRENLYMEGKTLACNFTKTNIFDFPIKGICSLNDNDFDKFEKRAKKIISISKNHYMNLINKKPAYLVFRHQYKNTIDLVKMKLSYHLGLQEND
;
A
#
# COMPACT_ATOMS: atom_id res chain seq x y z
N LYS A 1 -1.18 8.86 -30.51
CA LYS A 1 -2.30 7.87 -30.44
C LYS A 1 -3.01 8.10 -29.12
N ASN A 2 -4.22 8.66 -29.20
CA ASN A 2 -5.09 8.91 -28.05
C ASN A 2 -5.52 7.58 -27.43
N ILE A 3 -4.95 7.23 -26.29
CA ILE A 3 -5.47 6.18 -25.44
C ILE A 3 -6.74 6.76 -24.81
N LYS A 4 -7.90 6.36 -25.33
CA LYS A 4 -9.18 6.58 -24.68
C LYS A 4 -9.09 5.94 -23.28
N ASN A 5 -8.98 6.76 -22.25
CA ASN A 5 -9.10 6.37 -20.86
C ASN A 5 -10.54 5.90 -20.60
N ASN A 6 -10.83 4.67 -20.98
CA ASN A 6 -12.02 3.98 -20.49
C ASN A 6 -11.78 3.69 -19.00
N ASN A 7 -12.46 4.46 -18.15
CA ASN A 7 -12.49 4.38 -16.70
C ASN A 7 -13.09 3.05 -16.18
N LEU A 8 -12.52 1.92 -16.54
CA LEU A 8 -12.87 0.62 -15.97
C LEU A 8 -12.07 0.40 -14.70
N ARG A 9 -12.38 1.15 -13.64
CA ARG A 9 -11.98 0.79 -12.29
C ARG A 9 -12.84 -0.38 -11.84
N ASN A 10 -12.29 -1.58 -11.93
CA ASN A 10 -13.02 -2.82 -11.63
C ASN A 10 -13.12 -3.10 -10.13
N ASN A 11 -12.32 -2.43 -9.30
CA ASN A 11 -12.31 -2.60 -7.85
C ASN A 11 -12.43 -1.25 -7.14
N ASP A 12 -13.10 -1.25 -5.99
CA ASP A 12 -13.14 -0.06 -5.14
C ASP A 12 -11.87 0.02 -4.29
N ILE A 13 -11.43 -1.12 -3.74
CA ILE A 13 -10.31 -1.19 -2.81
C ILE A 13 -9.29 -2.24 -3.27
N LEU A 14 -8.00 -1.88 -3.21
CA LEU A 14 -6.90 -2.83 -3.13
C LEU A 14 -6.30 -2.73 -1.73
N LEU A 15 -6.35 -3.81 -0.95
CA LEU A 15 -5.60 -3.95 0.30
C LEU A 15 -4.27 -4.66 0.02
N ILE A 16 -3.17 -4.04 0.39
CA ILE A 16 -1.84 -4.68 0.40
C ILE A 16 -1.65 -5.29 1.78
N SER A 17 -1.56 -6.61 1.84
CA SER A 17 -1.26 -7.31 3.09
C SER A 17 0.24 -7.26 3.38
N ASP A 18 0.58 -6.79 4.57
CA ASP A 18 1.95 -6.74 5.08
C ASP A 18 2.19 -7.81 6.16
N VAL A 19 1.38 -8.89 6.16
CA VAL A 19 1.54 -10.02 7.08
C VAL A 19 2.86 -10.75 6.82
N ASN A 20 3.50 -11.20 7.88
CA ASN A 20 4.60 -12.20 7.84
C ASN A 20 6.01 -11.72 7.44
N CYS A 21 6.31 -10.44 7.49
CA CYS A 21 7.67 -10.01 7.21
C CYS A 21 8.59 -9.87 8.39
N TRP A 22 8.01 -9.79 9.58
CA TRP A 22 8.69 -9.12 10.67
C TRP A 22 8.78 -9.98 11.93
N ASP A 23 8.15 -11.17 11.90
CA ASP A 23 7.93 -12.03 13.07
C ASP A 23 9.20 -12.42 13.82
N LEU A 24 10.33 -12.58 13.14
CA LEU A 24 11.54 -13.10 13.79
C LEU A 24 12.45 -12.05 14.39
N ILE A 25 12.44 -10.82 13.88
CA ILE A 25 13.38 -9.78 14.32
C ILE A 25 12.69 -8.74 15.18
N LEU A 26 11.47 -8.36 14.81
CA LEU A 26 10.78 -7.23 15.44
C LEU A 26 9.94 -7.63 16.65
N ASP A 27 9.51 -8.89 16.77
CA ASP A 27 8.96 -9.42 18.02
C ASP A 27 9.97 -9.35 19.17
N LYS A 28 11.25 -9.57 18.86
CA LYS A 28 12.34 -9.37 19.84
C LYS A 28 12.51 -7.91 20.24
N LEU A 29 12.01 -6.97 19.46
CA LEU A 29 12.07 -5.53 19.74
C LEU A 29 10.77 -4.97 20.33
N ASN A 30 9.81 -5.84 20.69
CA ASN A 30 8.51 -5.46 21.28
C ASN A 30 7.67 -4.48 20.43
N TYR A 31 7.79 -4.51 19.11
CA TYR A 31 6.93 -3.71 18.26
C TYR A 31 5.59 -4.43 18.01
N PRO A 32 4.45 -3.83 18.32
CA PRO A 32 3.12 -4.45 18.14
C PRO A 32 2.64 -4.44 16.67
N ILE A 33 3.52 -4.90 15.76
CA ILE A 33 3.29 -4.82 14.31
C ILE A 33 2.13 -5.69 13.90
N GLU A 34 2.10 -6.95 14.34
CA GLU A 34 1.02 -7.89 14.02
C GLU A 34 -0.34 -7.31 14.39
N LYS A 35 -0.43 -6.72 15.58
CA LYS A 35 -1.67 -6.11 16.06
C LYS A 35 -2.11 -4.94 15.18
N GLY A 36 -1.19 -4.12 14.71
CA GLY A 36 -1.48 -3.01 13.80
C GLY A 36 -1.94 -3.50 12.42
N VAL A 37 -1.25 -4.50 11.86
CA VAL A 37 -1.56 -5.07 10.55
C VAL A 37 -2.92 -5.76 10.56
N ILE A 38 -3.21 -6.60 11.57
CA ILE A 38 -4.52 -7.28 11.65
C ILE A 38 -5.67 -6.31 11.88
N THR A 39 -5.43 -5.25 12.65
CA THR A 39 -6.44 -4.19 12.83
C THR A 39 -6.80 -3.53 11.49
N LEU A 40 -5.80 -3.19 10.67
CA LEU A 40 -6.06 -2.63 9.35
C LEU A 40 -6.83 -3.59 8.45
N ILE A 41 -6.48 -4.87 8.46
CA ILE A 41 -7.19 -5.91 7.70
C ILE A 41 -8.66 -5.98 8.12
N LYS A 42 -8.94 -6.07 9.44
CA LYS A 42 -10.30 -6.07 9.98
C LYS A 42 -11.09 -4.82 9.59
N PHE A 43 -10.49 -3.65 9.75
CA PHE A 43 -11.13 -2.38 9.37
C PHE A 43 -11.46 -2.34 7.89
N THR A 44 -10.54 -2.79 7.04
CA THR A 44 -10.76 -2.79 5.59
C THR A 44 -11.82 -3.78 5.16
N ILE A 45 -11.85 -4.97 5.75
CA ILE A 45 -12.90 -5.99 5.51
C ILE A 45 -14.26 -5.45 5.97
N ARG A 46 -14.35 -4.97 7.21
CA ARG A 46 -15.57 -4.38 7.76
C ARG A 46 -16.10 -3.25 6.89
N PHE A 47 -15.23 -2.33 6.50
CA PHE A 47 -15.57 -1.21 5.62
C PHE A 47 -16.10 -1.68 4.27
N ALA A 48 -15.44 -2.68 3.65
CA ALA A 48 -15.87 -3.22 2.37
C ALA A 48 -17.25 -3.90 2.46
N ILE A 49 -17.49 -4.69 3.51
CA ILE A 49 -18.79 -5.36 3.74
C ILE A 49 -19.90 -4.33 3.98
N GLN A 50 -19.72 -3.41 4.92
CA GLN A 50 -20.72 -2.42 5.31
C GLN A 50 -21.13 -1.50 4.16
N ASN A 51 -20.18 -1.17 3.28
CA ASN A 51 -20.42 -0.27 2.16
C ASN A 51 -20.59 -0.99 0.81
N ARG A 52 -20.67 -2.33 0.80
CA ARG A 52 -20.83 -3.18 -0.40
C ARG A 52 -19.78 -2.90 -1.48
N LEU A 53 -18.53 -2.68 -1.07
CA LEU A 53 -17.43 -2.33 -1.95
C LEU A 53 -16.74 -3.57 -2.52
N LYS A 54 -16.30 -3.50 -3.78
CA LYS A 54 -15.48 -4.54 -4.41
C LYS A 54 -14.03 -4.40 -3.94
N ILE A 55 -13.53 -5.43 -3.26
CA ILE A 55 -12.17 -5.45 -2.74
C ILE A 55 -11.34 -6.54 -3.40
N LYS A 56 -10.03 -6.26 -3.53
CA LYS A 56 -8.99 -7.26 -3.76
C LYS A 56 -7.95 -7.15 -2.66
N ILE A 57 -7.44 -8.28 -2.20
CA ILE A 57 -6.44 -8.37 -1.14
C ILE A 57 -5.20 -9.02 -1.72
N ALA A 58 -4.12 -8.26 -1.81
CA ALA A 58 -2.84 -8.77 -2.28
C ALA A 58 -2.15 -9.50 -1.14
N ALA A 59 -2.05 -10.82 -1.24
CA ALA A 59 -1.24 -11.61 -0.31
C ALA A 59 0.23 -11.17 -0.41
N ARG A 60 0.93 -11.18 0.72
CA ARG A 60 2.36 -10.98 0.69
C ARG A 60 3.09 -12.18 0.12
N SER A 61 2.66 -13.36 0.50
CA SER A 61 3.23 -14.63 0.08
C SER A 61 2.82 -15.02 -1.35
N GLN A 62 3.64 -15.82 -2.00
CA GLN A 62 3.23 -16.60 -3.16
C GLN A 62 2.30 -17.74 -2.72
N LYS A 63 1.52 -18.29 -3.64
CA LYS A 63 0.52 -19.32 -3.34
C LYS A 63 1.12 -20.55 -2.61
N ASN A 64 2.29 -20.99 -3.02
CA ASN A 64 3.00 -22.13 -2.43
C ASN A 64 3.64 -21.83 -1.06
N HIS A 65 3.75 -20.56 -0.67
CA HIS A 65 4.30 -20.11 0.61
C HIS A 65 3.25 -19.47 1.53
N PHE A 66 1.98 -19.63 1.20
CA PHE A 66 0.88 -18.96 1.90
C PHE A 66 0.55 -19.56 3.28
N TYR A 67 1.16 -20.67 3.64
CA TYR A 67 0.81 -21.43 4.85
C TYR A 67 0.85 -20.58 6.14
N ASN A 68 1.95 -19.91 6.41
CA ASN A 68 2.09 -19.09 7.63
C ASN A 68 1.15 -17.88 7.63
N GLU A 69 1.03 -17.19 6.50
CA GLU A 69 0.10 -16.07 6.33
C GLU A 69 -1.35 -16.53 6.56
N ASN A 70 -1.70 -17.72 6.08
CA ASN A 70 -3.01 -18.32 6.28
C ASN A 70 -3.30 -18.65 7.75
N ILE A 71 -2.33 -19.22 8.47
CA ILE A 71 -2.45 -19.47 9.92
C ILE A 71 -2.68 -18.13 10.65
N PHE A 72 -1.95 -17.11 10.32
CA PHE A 72 -2.11 -15.79 10.91
C PHE A 72 -3.53 -15.25 10.72
N TYR A 73 -4.07 -15.30 9.51
CA TYR A 73 -5.43 -14.87 9.26
C TYR A 73 -6.46 -15.71 10.04
N LYS A 74 -6.32 -17.04 10.00
CA LYS A 74 -7.24 -17.95 10.69
C LYS A 74 -7.26 -17.75 12.20
N LYS A 75 -6.10 -17.42 12.79
CA LYS A 75 -5.97 -17.13 14.24
C LYS A 75 -6.60 -15.80 14.65
N ASN A 76 -6.57 -14.80 13.77
CA ASN A 76 -6.86 -13.42 14.14
C ASN A 76 -8.20 -12.88 13.61
N LEU A 77 -8.79 -13.52 12.60
CA LEU A 77 -10.07 -13.13 12.01
C LEU A 77 -11.22 -14.00 12.52
N THR A 78 -12.43 -13.47 12.55
CA THR A 78 -13.63 -14.28 12.72
C THR A 78 -13.80 -15.19 11.51
N ASN A 79 -14.62 -16.23 11.65
CA ASN A 79 -14.92 -17.16 10.54
C ASN A 79 -15.51 -16.44 9.32
N GLU A 80 -16.32 -15.40 9.53
CA GLU A 80 -16.93 -14.61 8.46
C GLU A 80 -15.88 -13.75 7.76
N GLU A 81 -15.08 -12.99 8.52
CA GLU A 81 -13.99 -12.18 7.98
C GLU A 81 -12.96 -13.02 7.22
N TYR A 82 -12.63 -14.20 7.75
CA TYR A 82 -11.68 -15.11 7.11
C TYR A 82 -12.22 -15.66 5.79
N ARG A 83 -13.49 -16.10 5.74
CA ARG A 83 -14.14 -16.53 4.48
C ARG A 83 -14.18 -15.38 3.46
N PHE A 84 -14.51 -14.19 3.91
CA PHE A 84 -14.51 -12.99 3.05
C PHE A 84 -13.12 -12.70 2.49
N LEU A 85 -12.08 -12.76 3.34
CA LEU A 85 -10.70 -12.60 2.94
C LEU A 85 -10.31 -13.63 1.86
N LEU A 86 -10.53 -14.92 2.11
CA LEU A 86 -10.17 -15.99 1.18
C LEU A 86 -10.84 -15.84 -0.20
N LYS A 87 -12.07 -15.36 -0.24
CA LYS A 87 -12.81 -15.09 -1.49
C LYS A 87 -12.17 -13.96 -2.31
N ASN A 88 -11.52 -13.01 -1.67
CA ASN A 88 -11.04 -11.78 -2.27
C ASN A 88 -9.51 -11.69 -2.39
N ILE A 89 -8.78 -12.65 -1.80
CA ILE A 89 -7.32 -12.68 -1.83
C ILE A 89 -6.81 -13.13 -3.20
N PHE A 90 -5.69 -12.55 -3.61
CA PHE A 90 -4.92 -13.02 -4.75
C PHE A 90 -3.43 -13.02 -4.41
N PHE A 91 -2.68 -13.88 -5.09
CA PHE A 91 -1.27 -14.10 -4.84
C PHE A 91 -0.41 -13.33 -5.82
N ARG A 92 0.77 -12.94 -5.35
CA ARG A 92 1.79 -12.36 -6.22
C ARG A 92 2.11 -13.32 -7.36
N SER A 93 2.17 -12.78 -8.55
CA SER A 93 2.67 -13.49 -9.75
C SER A 93 3.82 -12.71 -10.34
N LYS A 94 4.65 -13.39 -11.18
CA LYS A 94 5.76 -12.76 -11.91
C LYS A 94 5.29 -11.67 -12.89
N ASN A 95 3.99 -11.59 -13.21
CA ASN A 95 3.41 -10.80 -14.28
C ASN A 95 2.82 -9.46 -13.84
N TYR A 96 3.39 -8.76 -12.87
CA TYR A 96 2.95 -7.41 -12.46
C TYR A 96 1.45 -7.25 -12.14
N LYS A 97 0.73 -8.36 -11.93
CA LYS A 97 -0.73 -8.38 -11.70
C LYS A 97 -1.18 -7.44 -10.57
N THR A 98 -0.35 -7.28 -9.55
CA THR A 98 -0.68 -6.39 -8.44
C THR A 98 -0.73 -4.93 -8.88
N TYR A 99 0.17 -4.50 -9.77
CA TYR A 99 0.17 -3.14 -10.31
C TYR A 99 -1.04 -2.89 -11.22
N GLU A 100 -1.44 -3.87 -12.02
CA GLU A 100 -2.66 -3.77 -12.82
C GLU A 100 -3.91 -3.59 -11.97
N ILE A 101 -4.03 -4.38 -10.88
CA ILE A 101 -5.14 -4.27 -9.94
C ILE A 101 -5.09 -2.92 -9.22
N MET A 102 -3.89 -2.47 -8.85
CA MET A 102 -3.67 -1.18 -8.20
C MET A 102 -4.15 -0.02 -9.07
N GLN A 103 -3.81 0.00 -10.35
CA GLN A 103 -4.28 1.01 -11.30
C GLN A 103 -5.80 0.99 -11.52
N LYS A 104 -6.41 -0.21 -11.42
CA LYS A 104 -7.85 -0.43 -11.57
C LYS A 104 -8.64 -0.23 -10.28
N SER A 105 -7.99 0.12 -9.17
CA SER A 105 -8.63 0.34 -7.87
C SER A 105 -8.88 1.82 -7.61
N LYS A 106 -9.98 2.15 -6.91
CA LYS A 106 -10.28 3.53 -6.51
C LYS A 106 -9.34 4.01 -5.40
N ILE A 107 -8.91 3.10 -4.52
CA ILE A 107 -7.98 3.35 -3.43
C ILE A 107 -7.11 2.13 -3.19
N THR A 108 -5.83 2.36 -2.89
CA THR A 108 -4.91 1.34 -2.36
C THR A 108 -4.65 1.60 -0.89
N ILE A 109 -4.86 0.58 -0.06
CA ILE A 109 -4.73 0.65 1.41
C ILE A 109 -3.63 -0.32 1.85
N GLY A 110 -2.83 0.05 2.83
CA GLY A 110 -1.80 -0.80 3.42
C GLY A 110 -1.11 -0.12 4.59
N THR A 111 -0.12 -0.78 5.20
CA THR A 111 0.62 -0.23 6.34
C THR A 111 1.92 0.43 5.88
N MET A 112 2.89 -0.35 5.44
CA MET A 112 4.26 0.13 5.18
C MET A 112 4.85 -0.33 3.84
N SER A 113 4.04 -0.92 2.99
CA SER A 113 4.50 -1.45 1.70
C SER A 113 5.08 -0.35 0.81
N THR A 114 6.20 -0.64 0.15
CA THR A 114 6.77 0.24 -0.89
C THR A 114 5.77 0.50 -2.02
N MET A 115 4.89 -0.46 -2.30
CA MET A 115 3.83 -0.32 -3.30
C MET A 115 2.88 0.86 -3.03
N LEU A 116 2.69 1.28 -1.77
CA LEU A 116 1.90 2.47 -1.44
C LEU A 116 2.57 3.74 -1.95
N ARG A 117 3.91 3.80 -1.85
CA ARG A 117 4.72 4.92 -2.38
C ARG A 117 4.69 4.93 -3.90
N GLU A 118 4.86 3.75 -4.51
CA GLU A 118 4.81 3.59 -5.96
C GLU A 118 3.43 3.94 -6.53
N ASN A 119 2.34 3.52 -5.86
CA ASN A 119 0.99 3.91 -6.23
C ASN A 119 0.80 5.43 -6.20
N LEU A 120 1.28 6.07 -5.13
CA LEU A 120 1.19 7.51 -4.99
C LEU A 120 2.02 8.24 -6.05
N TYR A 121 3.20 7.71 -6.38
CA TYR A 121 4.04 8.22 -7.46
C TYR A 121 3.34 8.12 -8.83
N MET A 122 2.63 7.03 -9.09
CA MET A 122 1.78 6.87 -10.29
C MET A 122 0.47 7.66 -10.19
N GLU A 123 0.38 8.57 -9.21
CA GLU A 123 -0.79 9.39 -8.93
C GLU A 123 -2.04 8.58 -8.55
N GLY A 124 -1.87 7.36 -8.06
CA GLY A 124 -2.95 6.56 -7.49
C GLY A 124 -3.36 7.05 -6.11
N LYS A 125 -4.64 6.90 -5.76
CA LYS A 125 -5.12 7.26 -4.44
C LYS A 125 -4.70 6.21 -3.42
N THR A 126 -3.98 6.63 -2.39
CA THR A 126 -3.35 5.79 -1.37
C THR A 126 -3.84 6.17 0.02
N LEU A 127 -4.04 5.19 0.89
CA LEU A 127 -4.21 5.38 2.32
C LEU A 127 -3.26 4.44 3.07
N ALA A 128 -2.19 4.99 3.60
CA ALA A 128 -1.26 4.29 4.47
C ALA A 128 -1.72 4.41 5.91
N CYS A 129 -1.94 3.28 6.59
CA CYS A 129 -2.42 3.24 7.97
C CYS A 129 -1.36 2.62 8.88
N ASN A 130 -0.83 3.42 9.80
CA ASN A 130 0.08 2.92 10.84
C ASN A 130 -0.66 2.77 12.17
N PHE A 131 -1.13 1.54 12.45
CA PHE A 131 -1.78 1.20 13.71
C PHE A 131 -0.86 0.47 14.68
N THR A 132 0.46 0.48 14.40
CA THR A 132 1.47 -0.26 15.18
C THR A 132 1.92 0.48 16.45
N LYS A 133 1.46 1.71 16.68
CA LYS A 133 1.85 2.59 17.80
C LYS A 133 3.35 2.98 17.81
N THR A 134 4.09 2.73 16.75
CA THR A 134 5.46 3.19 16.58
C THR A 134 5.60 4.04 15.32
N ASN A 135 6.33 5.16 15.42
CA ASN A 135 6.51 6.11 14.33
C ASN A 135 7.46 5.61 13.23
N ILE A 136 8.20 4.52 13.48
CA ILE A 136 9.12 3.94 12.49
C ILE A 136 8.41 3.49 11.21
N PHE A 137 7.11 3.18 11.30
CA PHE A 137 6.27 2.77 10.19
C PHE A 137 5.36 3.87 9.66
N ASP A 138 5.59 5.10 10.11
CA ASP A 138 4.82 6.23 9.60
C ASP A 138 5.04 6.44 8.11
N PHE A 139 3.95 6.70 7.41
CA PHE A 139 4.05 7.07 6.01
C PHE A 139 4.73 8.45 5.90
N PRO A 140 5.70 8.62 4.99
CA PRO A 140 6.52 9.83 4.94
C PRO A 140 5.74 11.10 4.57
N ILE A 141 4.56 10.96 3.94
CA ILE A 141 3.67 12.07 3.67
C ILE A 141 2.50 12.03 4.65
N LYS A 142 2.38 13.09 5.44
CA LYS A 142 1.24 13.29 6.34
C LYS A 142 0.02 13.83 5.57
N GLY A 143 -1.15 13.80 6.19
CA GLY A 143 -2.38 14.37 5.63
C GLY A 143 -3.39 13.34 5.16
N ILE A 144 -4.00 13.55 3.99
CA ILE A 144 -5.10 12.70 3.52
C ILE A 144 -4.67 11.26 3.25
N CYS A 145 -3.42 11.06 2.82
CA CYS A 145 -2.87 9.75 2.43
C CYS A 145 -2.32 8.93 3.61
N SER A 146 -2.37 9.43 4.85
CA SER A 146 -1.86 8.72 6.03
C SER A 146 -2.85 8.80 7.20
N LEU A 147 -2.91 7.72 7.99
CA LEU A 147 -3.71 7.63 9.20
C LEU A 147 -2.98 6.79 10.25
N ASN A 148 -2.74 7.38 11.42
CA ASN A 148 -2.04 6.69 12.53
C ASN A 148 -2.98 6.41 13.72
N ASP A 149 -4.24 6.81 13.60
CA ASP A 149 -5.24 6.64 14.65
C ASP A 149 -5.97 5.30 14.45
N ASN A 150 -5.88 4.42 15.44
CA ASN A 150 -6.53 3.13 15.45
C ASN A 150 -8.00 3.26 15.88
N ASP A 151 -8.77 3.97 15.07
CA ASP A 151 -10.19 4.24 15.23
C ASP A 151 -10.91 3.93 13.92
N PHE A 152 -11.93 3.05 13.99
CA PHE A 152 -12.64 2.60 12.79
C PHE A 152 -13.43 3.74 12.12
N ASP A 153 -14.05 4.61 12.88
CA ASP A 153 -14.88 5.68 12.31
C ASP A 153 -14.00 6.72 11.59
N LYS A 154 -12.83 7.02 12.14
CA LYS A 154 -11.82 7.86 11.48
C LYS A 154 -11.28 7.20 10.21
N PHE A 155 -11.03 5.89 10.25
CA PHE A 155 -10.61 5.12 9.09
C PHE A 155 -11.69 5.14 8.00
N GLU A 156 -12.93 4.81 8.35
CA GLU A 156 -14.06 4.80 7.41
C GLU A 156 -14.28 6.17 6.77
N LYS A 157 -14.33 7.23 7.58
CA LYS A 157 -14.48 8.62 7.11
C LYS A 157 -13.36 9.00 6.13
N ARG A 158 -12.10 8.63 6.45
CA ARG A 158 -10.95 8.91 5.60
C ARG A 158 -11.02 8.13 4.29
N ALA A 159 -11.31 6.83 4.34
CA ALA A 159 -11.43 5.98 3.15
C ALA A 159 -12.57 6.43 2.23
N LYS A 160 -13.76 6.73 2.79
CA LYS A 160 -14.90 7.30 2.04
C LYS A 160 -14.51 8.60 1.34
N LYS A 161 -13.87 9.53 2.04
CA LYS A 161 -13.40 10.80 1.47
C LYS A 161 -12.45 10.55 0.29
N ILE A 162 -11.47 9.67 0.46
CA ILE A 162 -10.50 9.37 -0.62
C ILE A 162 -11.20 8.72 -1.82
N ILE A 163 -12.13 7.79 -1.61
CA ILE A 163 -12.85 7.13 -2.69
C ILE A 163 -13.68 8.14 -3.48
N SER A 164 -14.37 9.07 -2.81
CA SER A 164 -15.34 9.99 -3.42
C SER A 164 -14.71 11.13 -4.21
N ILE A 165 -13.55 11.62 -3.82
CA ILE A 165 -12.90 12.76 -4.50
C ILE A 165 -12.23 12.34 -5.82
N SER A 166 -12.08 13.30 -6.75
CA SER A 166 -11.34 13.06 -7.99
C SER A 166 -9.85 12.83 -7.72
N LYS A 167 -9.15 12.22 -8.68
CA LYS A 167 -7.70 12.02 -8.61
C LYS A 167 -6.97 13.36 -8.45
N ASN A 168 -7.31 14.35 -9.25
CA ASN A 168 -6.69 15.68 -9.21
C ASN A 168 -6.91 16.35 -7.86
N HIS A 169 -8.14 16.30 -7.33
CA HIS A 169 -8.43 16.86 -6.02
C HIS A 169 -7.62 16.15 -4.91
N TYR A 170 -7.52 14.80 -4.98
CA TYR A 170 -6.71 14.04 -4.04
C TYR A 170 -5.23 14.46 -4.09
N MET A 171 -4.65 14.59 -5.30
CA MET A 171 -3.25 15.00 -5.46
C MET A 171 -2.99 16.43 -4.95
N ASN A 172 -3.94 17.35 -5.11
CA ASN A 172 -3.84 18.70 -4.57
C ASN A 172 -3.87 18.73 -3.02
N LEU A 173 -4.54 17.75 -2.38
CA LEU A 173 -4.54 17.62 -0.91
C LEU A 173 -3.25 17.02 -0.36
N ILE A 174 -2.37 16.52 -1.21
CA ILE A 174 -1.06 16.02 -0.82
C ILE A 174 -0.06 17.18 -0.91
N ASN A 175 0.26 17.78 0.22
CA ASN A 175 1.11 18.97 0.32
C ASN A 175 2.57 18.77 -0.15
N LYS A 176 2.95 17.54 -0.49
CA LYS A 176 4.30 17.23 -0.97
C LYS A 176 4.21 16.48 -2.29
N LYS A 177 5.04 16.87 -3.24
CA LYS A 177 5.10 16.23 -4.55
C LYS A 177 5.45 14.73 -4.40
N PRO A 178 4.68 13.80 -4.98
CA PRO A 178 4.97 12.37 -4.92
C PRO A 178 6.35 11.97 -5.41
N ALA A 179 6.97 12.77 -6.27
CA ALA A 179 8.35 12.61 -6.72
C ALA A 179 9.37 12.53 -5.57
N TYR A 180 9.01 13.01 -4.38
CA TYR A 180 9.84 12.87 -3.19
C TYR A 180 9.92 11.43 -2.66
N LEU A 181 8.95 10.59 -2.99
CA LEU A 181 8.87 9.19 -2.52
C LEU A 181 9.58 8.20 -3.42
N VAL A 182 9.70 8.55 -4.69
CA VAL A 182 10.37 7.75 -5.70
C VAL A 182 11.20 8.72 -6.53
N PHE A 183 12.49 8.49 -6.59
CA PHE A 183 13.40 9.35 -7.37
C PHE A 183 13.01 9.27 -8.85
N ARG A 184 12.38 10.32 -9.36
CA ARG A 184 12.23 10.53 -10.79
C ARG A 184 13.40 11.38 -11.24
N HIS A 185 14.47 10.71 -11.62
CA HIS A 185 15.59 11.42 -12.23
C HIS A 185 15.35 11.54 -13.74
N GLN A 186 15.84 12.62 -14.32
CA GLN A 186 15.85 12.80 -15.80
C GLN A 186 16.73 11.74 -16.51
N TYR A 187 17.45 10.92 -15.77
CA TYR A 187 18.25 9.80 -16.27
C TYR A 187 17.40 8.57 -16.54
N LYS A 188 17.74 7.89 -17.65
CA LYS A 188 16.91 6.79 -18.21
C LYS A 188 16.90 5.52 -17.35
N ASN A 189 17.87 5.33 -16.43
CA ASN A 189 17.90 4.15 -15.57
C ASN A 189 18.55 4.44 -14.20
N THR A 190 18.27 3.57 -13.23
CA THR A 190 18.79 3.68 -11.85
C THR A 190 20.30 3.51 -11.78
N ILE A 191 20.91 2.74 -12.70
CA ILE A 191 22.36 2.48 -12.73
C ILE A 191 23.11 3.77 -13.04
N ASP A 192 22.64 4.57 -14.01
CA ASP A 192 23.25 5.83 -14.35
C ASP A 192 23.19 6.82 -13.20
N LEU A 193 22.05 6.84 -12.48
CA LEU A 193 21.91 7.65 -11.27
C LEU A 193 22.91 7.24 -10.18
N VAL A 194 23.08 5.94 -9.94
CA VAL A 194 24.02 5.42 -8.94
C VAL A 194 25.46 5.78 -9.35
N LYS A 195 25.84 5.56 -10.61
CA LYS A 195 27.15 5.91 -11.13
C LYS A 195 27.44 7.40 -10.93
N MET A 196 26.54 8.28 -11.36
CA MET A 196 26.70 9.71 -11.20
C MET A 196 26.86 10.13 -9.72
N LYS A 197 26.06 9.56 -8.82
CA LYS A 197 26.17 9.82 -7.38
C LYS A 197 27.49 9.34 -6.80
N LEU A 198 27.96 8.16 -7.21
CA LEU A 198 29.23 7.61 -6.78
C LEU A 198 30.40 8.45 -7.33
N SER A 199 30.39 8.81 -8.62
CA SER A 199 31.41 9.70 -9.22
C SER A 199 31.50 11.01 -8.48
N TYR A 200 30.36 11.65 -8.16
CA TYR A 200 30.31 12.89 -7.39
C TYR A 200 30.94 12.73 -5.99
N HIS A 201 30.58 11.66 -5.25
CA HIS A 201 31.10 11.44 -3.91
C HIS A 201 32.57 10.99 -3.89
N LEU A 202 33.04 10.36 -4.96
CA LEU A 202 34.44 9.94 -5.11
C LEU A 202 35.34 10.99 -5.74
N GLY A 203 34.77 12.16 -6.09
CA GLY A 203 35.54 13.25 -6.75
C GLY A 203 36.02 12.88 -8.16
N LEU A 204 35.41 11.83 -8.77
CA LEU A 204 35.71 11.46 -10.14
C LEU A 204 34.92 12.39 -11.05
N GLN A 205 35.62 13.39 -11.64
CA GLN A 205 35.05 14.20 -12.71
C GLN A 205 34.88 13.28 -13.94
N GLU A 206 33.69 13.26 -14.55
CA GLU A 206 33.55 12.75 -15.90
C GLU A 206 34.39 13.70 -16.80
N ASN A 207 35.51 13.17 -17.31
CA ASN A 207 36.17 13.81 -18.45
C ASN A 207 35.22 13.59 -19.65
N ASP A 208 34.77 14.68 -20.23
CA ASP A 208 33.95 14.77 -21.43
C ASP A 208 34.53 13.98 -22.62
#